data_01e73eef620179a9a1ad8fbdabcd7552
#
_entry.id   01e73eef620179a9a1ad8fbdabcd7552
#
_cell.length_a   1.000
_cell.length_b   1.000
_cell.length_c   1.000
_cell.angle_alpha   90.00
_cell.angle_beta   90.00
_cell.angle_gamma   90.00
#
_symmetry.space_group_name_H-M   'P 1'
#
loop_
_entity.id
_entity.type
_entity.pdbx_description
1 polymer ?
#
loop_
_entity_poly.entity_id
_entity_poly.type
_entity_poly.pdbx_seq_one_letter_code
_entity_poly.pdbx_strand_id
1 'polypeptide(L)'
;SSPPELSNPRQVVAAAFHSCALADDGVTCWGSSYQGKIDVPVLSNPSQISSSYRHTCALDDTGVICWGSNDHGQIIVPNLINPTQVSAGGSFTCALDDGGVVCWGDNSGEAIVVPALSNPIQISSGYYASCALDDTGIVCWGNNSISSSIPAVSAPIKVAAASMHACVLNPNGVACWGYAGSENRTLVPDLRNVSNIATTYHHSCALADAGVSCWGYNANGASDVPILVIDPDGDGYNNHGGLDAFPLDKTEWLDTDQDGVGDNADVFPFDASETIDTDADGIGNNSDTDDDGDSVLDSDDAFPLKSLYSKDSDSDGMPDAWEVKY
;
A
#
# COMPACT_ATOMS: atom_id res chain seq x y z
N SER A 1 -16.67 -18.53 -2.10
CA SER A 1 -16.41 -18.72 -3.54
C SER A 1 -15.00 -18.23 -3.84
N SER A 2 -14.29 -18.95 -4.68
CA SER A 2 -12.98 -18.52 -5.18
C SER A 2 -13.13 -17.22 -5.98
N PRO A 3 -12.17 -16.31 -5.94
CA PRO A 3 -12.18 -15.14 -6.80
C PRO A 3 -12.10 -15.58 -8.28
N PRO A 4 -12.72 -14.83 -9.22
CA PRO A 4 -12.55 -15.05 -10.64
C PRO A 4 -11.12 -14.72 -11.09
N GLU A 5 -10.72 -15.21 -12.27
CA GLU A 5 -9.53 -14.68 -12.95
C GLU A 5 -9.80 -13.22 -13.37
N LEU A 6 -8.85 -12.34 -13.12
CA LEU A 6 -8.94 -10.89 -13.38
C LEU A 6 -7.76 -10.44 -14.24
N SER A 7 -8.04 -9.59 -15.22
CA SER A 7 -7.01 -8.98 -16.06
C SER A 7 -6.55 -7.63 -15.48
N ASN A 8 -5.32 -7.56 -14.97
CA ASN A 8 -4.74 -6.36 -14.37
C ASN A 8 -5.68 -5.66 -13.36
N PRO A 9 -6.01 -6.28 -12.22
CA PRO A 9 -6.90 -5.67 -11.24
C PRO A 9 -6.28 -4.39 -10.65
N ARG A 10 -7.05 -3.29 -10.67
CA ARG A 10 -6.62 -1.97 -10.19
C ARG A 10 -7.24 -1.62 -8.84
N GLN A 11 -8.42 -2.17 -8.54
CA GLN A 11 -9.11 -1.94 -7.28
C GLN A 11 -9.89 -3.20 -6.88
N VAL A 12 -9.83 -3.54 -5.60
CA VAL A 12 -10.66 -4.59 -5.00
C VAL A 12 -11.39 -3.99 -3.80
N VAL A 13 -12.66 -4.30 -3.69
CA VAL A 13 -13.49 -3.91 -2.55
C VAL A 13 -14.15 -5.16 -1.96
N ALA A 14 -14.04 -5.29 -0.64
CA ALA A 14 -14.62 -6.39 0.11
C ALA A 14 -15.78 -5.88 0.97
N ALA A 15 -16.95 -6.48 0.79
CA ALA A 15 -18.11 -6.26 1.61
C ALA A 15 -18.40 -7.48 2.50
N ALA A 16 -19.46 -7.44 3.30
CA ALA A 16 -19.74 -8.52 4.24
C ALA A 16 -20.04 -9.87 3.57
N PHE A 17 -20.65 -9.87 2.39
CA PHE A 17 -21.13 -11.08 1.73
C PHE A 17 -20.75 -11.19 0.23
N HIS A 18 -20.11 -10.18 -0.32
CA HIS A 18 -19.65 -10.16 -1.70
C HIS A 18 -18.39 -9.32 -1.81
N SER A 19 -17.66 -9.50 -2.87
CA SER A 19 -16.49 -8.71 -3.23
C SER A 19 -16.61 -8.29 -4.68
N CYS A 20 -16.01 -7.18 -5.03
CA CYS A 20 -15.93 -6.72 -6.41
C CYS A 20 -14.49 -6.28 -6.73
N ALA A 21 -14.09 -6.46 -7.97
CA ALA A 21 -12.83 -5.95 -8.49
C ALA A 21 -13.07 -5.12 -9.75
N LEU A 22 -12.31 -4.07 -9.88
CA LEU A 22 -12.16 -3.27 -11.09
C LEU A 22 -10.86 -3.68 -11.76
N ALA A 23 -10.95 -4.15 -12.98
CA ALA A 23 -9.86 -4.63 -13.82
C ALA A 23 -9.91 -4.01 -15.21
N ASP A 24 -9.02 -4.38 -16.12
CA ASP A 24 -9.02 -3.85 -17.49
C ASP A 24 -10.26 -4.25 -18.29
N ASP A 25 -10.84 -5.40 -17.97
CA ASP A 25 -12.07 -5.92 -18.57
C ASP A 25 -13.36 -5.38 -17.91
N GLY A 26 -13.24 -4.45 -16.96
CA GLY A 26 -14.33 -3.79 -16.28
C GLY A 26 -14.49 -4.21 -14.81
N VAL A 27 -15.75 -4.24 -14.33
CA VAL A 27 -16.07 -4.61 -12.94
C VAL A 27 -16.62 -6.03 -12.91
N THR A 28 -16.03 -6.86 -12.04
CA THR A 28 -16.50 -8.21 -11.76
C THR A 28 -16.79 -8.36 -10.28
N CYS A 29 -17.96 -8.90 -9.93
CA CYS A 29 -18.36 -9.15 -8.55
C CYS A 29 -18.59 -10.64 -8.31
N TRP A 30 -18.27 -11.13 -7.09
CA TRP A 30 -18.47 -12.51 -6.67
C TRP A 30 -18.93 -12.60 -5.22
N GLY A 31 -19.51 -13.71 -4.84
CA GLY A 31 -20.05 -13.97 -3.50
C GLY A 31 -21.54 -14.15 -3.48
N SER A 32 -22.24 -13.50 -2.56
CA SER A 32 -23.69 -13.62 -2.44
C SER A 32 -24.43 -12.81 -3.50
N SER A 33 -25.30 -13.47 -4.26
CA SER A 33 -26.17 -12.82 -5.26
C SER A 33 -27.45 -12.22 -4.65
N TYR A 34 -27.68 -12.36 -3.35
CA TYR A 34 -28.89 -11.88 -2.71
C TYR A 34 -29.10 -10.38 -2.96
N GLN A 35 -30.28 -10.00 -3.41
CA GLN A 35 -30.67 -8.64 -3.81
C GLN A 35 -29.84 -8.05 -4.98
N GLY A 36 -29.30 -8.87 -5.86
CA GLY A 36 -28.59 -8.40 -7.04
C GLY A 36 -27.20 -7.78 -6.77
N LYS A 37 -26.54 -8.10 -5.65
CA LYS A 37 -25.28 -7.46 -5.25
C LYS A 37 -24.12 -7.73 -6.20
N ILE A 38 -24.17 -8.85 -6.92
CA ILE A 38 -23.13 -9.25 -7.89
C ILE A 38 -23.59 -9.04 -9.34
N ASP A 39 -24.80 -8.52 -9.56
CA ASP A 39 -25.36 -8.29 -10.89
C ASP A 39 -24.89 -6.91 -11.40
N VAL A 40 -23.66 -6.88 -11.88
CA VAL A 40 -23.01 -5.62 -12.33
C VAL A 40 -23.76 -5.07 -13.54
N PRO A 41 -24.26 -3.81 -13.49
CA PRO A 41 -24.90 -3.17 -14.64
C PRO A 41 -23.89 -2.85 -15.75
N VAL A 42 -24.36 -2.43 -16.90
CA VAL A 42 -23.48 -1.90 -17.96
C VAL A 42 -22.83 -0.61 -17.47
N LEU A 43 -21.51 -0.57 -17.48
CA LEU A 43 -20.69 0.57 -17.07
C LEU A 43 -19.86 1.07 -18.26
N SER A 44 -19.60 2.39 -18.29
CA SER A 44 -18.77 3.05 -19.30
C SER A 44 -17.46 3.50 -18.69
N ASN A 45 -16.36 2.81 -18.97
CA ASN A 45 -15.02 3.10 -18.44
C ASN A 45 -15.01 3.34 -16.91
N PRO A 46 -15.37 2.37 -16.08
CA PRO A 46 -15.42 2.56 -14.64
C PRO A 46 -14.03 2.89 -14.09
N SER A 47 -13.97 3.95 -13.25
CA SER A 47 -12.76 4.49 -12.66
C SER A 47 -12.61 4.18 -11.17
N GLN A 48 -13.74 3.92 -10.48
CA GLN A 48 -13.78 3.61 -9.06
C GLN A 48 -14.94 2.66 -8.75
N ILE A 49 -14.74 1.77 -7.76
CA ILE A 49 -15.80 0.99 -7.14
C ILE A 49 -15.80 1.19 -5.63
N SER A 50 -16.98 1.12 -5.02
CA SER A 50 -17.16 1.13 -3.57
C SER A 50 -18.27 0.17 -3.20
N SER A 51 -18.04 -0.68 -2.21
CA SER A 51 -18.97 -1.72 -1.81
C SER A 51 -19.15 -1.75 -0.31
N SER A 52 -20.33 -2.06 0.14
CA SER A 52 -20.64 -2.22 1.55
C SER A 52 -21.53 -3.45 1.81
N TYR A 53 -22.13 -3.52 2.99
CA TYR A 53 -22.94 -4.65 3.42
C TYR A 53 -24.08 -5.01 2.43
N ARG A 54 -24.71 -4.03 1.79
CA ARG A 54 -25.96 -4.21 1.06
C ARG A 54 -25.90 -3.91 -0.44
N HIS A 55 -24.98 -3.08 -0.88
CA HIS A 55 -24.94 -2.58 -2.26
C HIS A 55 -23.51 -2.25 -2.68
N THR A 56 -23.34 -2.04 -3.96
CA THR A 56 -22.11 -1.61 -4.60
C THR A 56 -22.41 -0.41 -5.49
N CYS A 57 -21.46 0.51 -5.58
CA CYS A 57 -21.49 1.64 -6.49
C CYS A 57 -20.22 1.69 -7.31
N ALA A 58 -20.32 2.18 -8.53
CA ALA A 58 -19.19 2.53 -9.40
C ALA A 58 -19.30 4.00 -9.80
N LEU A 59 -18.15 4.61 -10.03
CA LEU A 59 -18.02 5.86 -10.76
C LEU A 59 -17.51 5.53 -12.16
N ASP A 60 -18.22 5.99 -13.18
CA ASP A 60 -17.88 5.80 -14.57
C ASP A 60 -18.02 7.11 -15.37
N ASP A 61 -17.82 7.08 -16.68
CA ASP A 61 -17.94 8.27 -17.56
C ASP A 61 -19.34 8.93 -17.52
N THR A 62 -20.36 8.21 -17.08
CA THR A 62 -21.73 8.74 -17.00
C THR A 62 -22.10 9.28 -15.62
N GLY A 63 -21.24 9.07 -14.63
CA GLY A 63 -21.41 9.48 -13.23
C GLY A 63 -21.42 8.30 -12.26
N VAL A 64 -22.23 8.37 -11.21
CA VAL A 64 -22.36 7.31 -10.20
C VAL A 64 -23.47 6.35 -10.57
N ILE A 65 -23.17 5.05 -10.58
CA ILE A 65 -24.13 3.96 -10.79
C ILE A 65 -24.06 3.01 -9.60
N CYS A 66 -25.20 2.69 -8.98
CA CYS A 66 -25.26 1.78 -7.84
C CYS A 66 -26.20 0.61 -8.10
N TRP A 67 -25.88 -0.56 -7.53
CA TRP A 67 -26.70 -1.78 -7.63
C TRP A 67 -26.68 -2.57 -6.32
N GLY A 68 -27.59 -3.53 -6.19
CA GLY A 68 -27.80 -4.31 -4.99
C GLY A 68 -29.09 -3.95 -4.26
N SER A 69 -29.09 -4.01 -2.93
CA SER A 69 -30.27 -3.67 -2.10
C SER A 69 -30.69 -2.21 -2.25
N ASN A 70 -32.01 -1.99 -2.29
CA ASN A 70 -32.63 -0.67 -2.35
C ASN A 70 -33.72 -0.44 -1.28
N ASP A 71 -33.62 -1.13 -0.15
CA ASP A 71 -34.66 -1.07 0.90
C ASP A 71 -34.82 0.34 1.51
N HIS A 72 -33.81 1.19 1.36
CA HIS A 72 -33.73 2.55 1.90
C HIS A 72 -33.48 3.63 0.82
N GLY A 73 -33.54 3.29 -0.46
CA GLY A 73 -33.21 4.23 -1.53
C GLY A 73 -31.72 4.46 -1.77
N GLN A 74 -30.85 3.63 -1.20
CA GLN A 74 -29.38 3.80 -1.23
C GLN A 74 -28.77 3.65 -2.63
N ILE A 75 -29.47 3.04 -3.58
CA ILE A 75 -29.01 2.95 -4.98
C ILE A 75 -29.74 3.96 -5.90
N ILE A 76 -30.64 4.79 -5.36
CA ILE A 76 -31.30 5.84 -6.13
C ILE A 76 -30.44 7.09 -6.12
N VAL A 77 -29.53 7.17 -7.10
CA VAL A 77 -28.55 8.26 -7.18
C VAL A 77 -29.24 9.59 -7.44
N PRO A 78 -29.05 10.63 -6.60
CA PRO A 78 -29.56 11.97 -6.85
C PRO A 78 -28.83 12.63 -8.03
N ASN A 79 -29.29 13.81 -8.44
CA ASN A 79 -28.57 14.59 -9.44
C ASN A 79 -27.24 15.10 -8.85
N LEU A 80 -26.12 14.62 -9.39
CA LEU A 80 -24.75 14.99 -9.02
C LEU A 80 -24.10 15.80 -10.14
N ILE A 81 -23.19 16.71 -9.77
CA ILE A 81 -22.49 17.56 -10.73
C ILE A 81 -21.02 17.15 -10.76
N ASN A 82 -20.56 16.50 -11.85
CA ASN A 82 -19.20 16.03 -12.02
C ASN A 82 -18.68 15.24 -10.80
N PRO A 83 -19.31 14.13 -10.42
CA PRO A 83 -18.88 13.37 -9.26
C PRO A 83 -17.46 12.83 -9.45
N THR A 84 -16.62 12.96 -8.43
CA THR A 84 -15.22 12.55 -8.43
C THR A 84 -14.93 11.38 -7.51
N GLN A 85 -15.83 11.09 -6.57
CA GLN A 85 -15.71 9.96 -5.66
C GLN A 85 -17.08 9.44 -5.23
N VAL A 86 -17.20 8.12 -5.04
CA VAL A 86 -18.36 7.49 -4.41
C VAL A 86 -17.92 6.62 -3.25
N SER A 87 -18.70 6.59 -2.18
CA SER A 87 -18.47 5.75 -1.00
C SER A 87 -19.78 5.15 -0.50
N ALA A 88 -19.88 3.82 -0.57
CA ALA A 88 -21.03 3.05 -0.11
C ALA A 88 -20.95 2.82 1.39
N GLY A 89 -21.97 3.27 2.13
CA GLY A 89 -22.19 3.00 3.55
C GLY A 89 -23.08 1.79 3.80
N GLY A 90 -23.48 1.52 5.05
CA GLY A 90 -24.28 0.33 5.41
C GLY A 90 -25.59 0.20 4.62
N SER A 91 -26.41 1.23 4.64
CA SER A 91 -27.67 1.36 3.88
C SER A 91 -27.83 2.76 3.28
N PHE A 92 -26.74 3.48 3.09
CA PHE A 92 -26.69 4.80 2.51
C PHE A 92 -25.47 4.92 1.59
N THR A 93 -25.42 5.94 0.78
CA THR A 93 -24.30 6.24 -0.12
C THR A 93 -23.92 7.70 0.00
N CYS A 94 -22.65 8.02 -0.12
CA CYS A 94 -22.15 9.38 -0.26
C CYS A 94 -21.35 9.51 -1.56
N ALA A 95 -21.42 10.67 -2.17
CA ALA A 95 -20.57 11.06 -3.30
C ALA A 95 -19.96 12.42 -3.04
N LEU A 96 -18.78 12.63 -3.58
CA LEU A 96 -18.10 13.91 -3.67
C LEU A 96 -18.27 14.42 -5.10
N ASP A 97 -18.83 15.62 -5.24
CA ASP A 97 -19.03 16.28 -6.52
C ASP A 97 -18.60 17.76 -6.47
N ASP A 98 -18.79 18.53 -7.54
CA ASP A 98 -18.41 19.94 -7.57
C ASP A 98 -19.14 20.81 -6.51
N GLY A 99 -20.28 20.36 -6.00
CA GLY A 99 -21.04 21.00 -4.94
C GLY A 99 -20.58 20.64 -3.53
N GLY A 100 -19.67 19.69 -3.38
CA GLY A 100 -19.22 19.13 -2.13
C GLY A 100 -19.67 17.69 -1.89
N VAL A 101 -20.06 17.33 -0.66
CA VAL A 101 -20.49 15.96 -0.33
C VAL A 101 -22.01 15.87 -0.32
N VAL A 102 -22.56 14.91 -1.06
CA VAL A 102 -23.98 14.57 -1.10
C VAL A 102 -24.16 13.13 -0.62
N CYS A 103 -25.01 12.93 0.39
CA CYS A 103 -25.34 11.59 0.89
C CYS A 103 -26.85 11.30 0.76
N TRP A 104 -27.20 10.02 0.49
CA TRP A 104 -28.59 9.58 0.33
C TRP A 104 -28.78 8.14 0.81
N GLY A 105 -30.02 7.75 1.04
CA GLY A 105 -30.41 6.45 1.57
C GLY A 105 -30.93 6.53 3.00
N ASP A 106 -30.55 5.54 3.83
CA ASP A 106 -30.96 5.47 5.23
C ASP A 106 -30.36 6.60 6.09
N ASN A 107 -31.22 7.31 6.81
CA ASN A 107 -30.81 8.34 7.76
C ASN A 107 -30.79 7.87 9.22
N SER A 108 -30.81 6.59 9.48
CA SER A 108 -30.65 6.05 10.82
C SER A 108 -29.29 6.45 11.38
N GLY A 109 -29.29 7.21 12.47
CA GLY A 109 -28.06 7.70 13.09
C GLY A 109 -27.41 8.91 12.39
N GLU A 110 -28.21 9.68 11.61
CA GLU A 110 -27.77 10.93 10.95
C GLU A 110 -26.65 10.73 9.90
N ALA A 111 -26.51 9.53 9.35
CA ALA A 111 -25.42 9.18 8.44
C ALA A 111 -25.40 9.99 7.14
N ILE A 112 -26.57 10.52 6.73
CA ILE A 112 -26.71 11.36 5.52
C ILE A 112 -26.80 12.86 5.82
N VAL A 113 -26.70 13.27 7.09
CA VAL A 113 -26.67 14.69 7.49
C VAL A 113 -25.26 15.22 7.42
N VAL A 114 -24.87 15.67 6.24
CA VAL A 114 -23.50 16.16 6.00
C VAL A 114 -23.29 17.49 6.72
N PRO A 115 -22.26 17.64 7.59
CA PRO A 115 -21.91 18.91 8.22
C PRO A 115 -21.34 19.89 7.20
N ALA A 116 -21.12 21.14 7.61
CA ALA A 116 -20.40 22.11 6.78
C ALA A 116 -18.94 21.63 6.59
N LEU A 117 -18.52 21.49 5.35
CA LEU A 117 -17.17 21.07 4.94
C LEU A 117 -16.52 22.21 4.13
N SER A 118 -15.19 22.33 4.24
CA SER A 118 -14.39 23.31 3.50
C SER A 118 -13.53 22.62 2.46
N ASN A 119 -13.93 22.70 1.18
CA ASN A 119 -13.21 22.05 0.06
C ASN A 119 -12.90 20.57 0.34
N PRO A 120 -13.89 19.70 0.51
CA PRO A 120 -13.65 18.28 0.76
C PRO A 120 -12.94 17.63 -0.43
N ILE A 121 -11.90 16.84 -0.14
CA ILE A 121 -11.05 16.16 -1.13
C ILE A 121 -11.16 14.64 -1.10
N GLN A 122 -11.72 14.09 -0.01
CA GLN A 122 -11.92 12.65 0.14
C GLN A 122 -13.09 12.36 1.06
N ILE A 123 -13.83 11.30 0.75
CA ILE A 123 -14.89 10.75 1.62
C ILE A 123 -14.66 9.26 1.88
N SER A 124 -15.09 8.80 3.04
CA SER A 124 -15.13 7.39 3.41
C SER A 124 -16.34 7.11 4.27
N SER A 125 -17.20 6.19 3.83
CA SER A 125 -18.42 5.81 4.53
C SER A 125 -18.27 4.44 5.17
N GLY A 126 -18.56 4.37 6.45
CA GLY A 126 -18.68 3.13 7.20
C GLY A 126 -20.15 2.64 7.25
N TYR A 127 -20.49 1.83 8.25
CA TYR A 127 -21.83 1.26 8.34
C TYR A 127 -22.89 2.28 8.80
N TYR A 128 -22.56 3.17 9.76
CA TYR A 128 -23.45 4.18 10.35
C TYR A 128 -22.86 5.58 10.39
N ALA A 129 -21.69 5.80 9.81
CA ALA A 129 -20.99 7.06 9.88
C ALA A 129 -20.15 7.28 8.62
N SER A 130 -19.84 8.52 8.34
CA SER A 130 -18.93 8.91 7.27
C SER A 130 -17.87 9.88 7.79
N CYS A 131 -16.73 9.91 7.13
CA CYS A 131 -15.67 10.88 7.33
C CYS A 131 -15.27 11.52 6.00
N ALA A 132 -14.86 12.78 6.06
CA ALA A 132 -14.23 13.49 4.96
C ALA A 132 -12.88 14.04 5.40
N LEU A 133 -12.01 14.22 4.43
CA LEU A 133 -10.86 15.11 4.53
C LEU A 133 -11.21 16.42 3.83
N ASP A 134 -11.00 17.53 4.52
CA ASP A 134 -11.19 18.85 3.98
C ASP A 134 -10.04 19.81 4.40
N ASP A 135 -10.12 21.08 4.06
CA ASP A 135 -9.09 22.08 4.42
C ASP A 135 -8.88 22.22 5.94
N THR A 136 -9.85 21.79 6.75
CA THR A 136 -9.76 21.84 8.23
C THR A 136 -9.19 20.58 8.84
N GLY A 137 -9.03 19.51 8.03
CA GLY A 137 -8.54 18.20 8.44
C GLY A 137 -9.58 17.10 8.30
N ILE A 138 -9.81 16.34 9.37
CA ILE A 138 -10.77 15.23 9.39
C ILE A 138 -12.09 15.68 9.99
N VAL A 139 -13.17 15.52 9.25
CA VAL A 139 -14.53 15.78 9.73
C VAL A 139 -15.34 14.49 9.59
N CYS A 140 -15.93 14.00 10.68
CA CYS A 140 -16.77 12.82 10.68
C CYS A 140 -18.18 13.13 11.20
N TRP A 141 -19.17 12.42 10.67
CA TRP A 141 -20.59 12.55 11.08
C TRP A 141 -21.28 11.21 11.12
N GLY A 142 -22.48 11.19 11.67
CA GLY A 142 -23.25 9.97 11.94
C GLY A 142 -22.98 9.42 13.34
N ASN A 143 -22.67 8.12 13.44
CA ASN A 143 -22.51 7.45 14.72
C ASN A 143 -21.43 8.11 15.61
N ASN A 144 -21.79 8.42 16.87
CA ASN A 144 -20.96 9.14 17.84
C ASN A 144 -19.60 8.47 18.15
N SER A 145 -19.47 7.16 17.98
CA SER A 145 -18.20 6.46 18.25
C SER A 145 -17.06 6.95 17.37
N ILE A 146 -17.35 7.39 16.14
CA ILE A 146 -16.37 7.87 15.17
C ILE A 146 -16.28 9.39 15.20
N SER A 147 -17.41 10.10 15.37
CA SER A 147 -17.45 11.56 15.27
C SER A 147 -16.92 12.28 16.52
N SER A 148 -16.80 11.60 17.67
CA SER A 148 -16.55 12.25 18.96
C SER A 148 -15.10 12.23 19.47
N SER A 149 -14.19 11.51 18.85
CA SER A 149 -12.82 11.32 19.39
C SER A 149 -11.76 11.35 18.27
N ILE A 150 -11.94 12.24 17.30
CA ILE A 150 -11.03 12.37 16.16
C ILE A 150 -9.65 12.78 16.69
N PRO A 151 -8.57 12.04 16.37
CA PRO A 151 -7.24 12.41 16.80
C PRO A 151 -6.75 13.67 16.08
N ALA A 152 -6.01 14.51 16.80
CA ALA A 152 -5.30 15.62 16.18
C ALA A 152 -4.10 15.07 15.40
N VAL A 153 -4.19 15.02 14.09
CA VAL A 153 -3.11 14.58 13.20
C VAL A 153 -2.73 15.72 12.25
N SER A 154 -1.44 15.84 11.98
CA SER A 154 -0.93 16.78 10.98
C SER A 154 -0.95 16.14 9.59
N ALA A 155 -1.33 16.92 8.59
CA ALA A 155 -1.31 16.54 7.17
C ALA A 155 -1.96 15.15 6.92
N PRO A 156 -3.26 14.95 7.21
CA PRO A 156 -3.92 13.69 6.90
C PRO A 156 -3.91 13.42 5.40
N ILE A 157 -3.57 12.19 5.01
CA ILE A 157 -3.44 11.77 3.60
C ILE A 157 -4.70 11.00 3.18
N LYS A 158 -5.19 10.13 4.05
CA LYS A 158 -6.33 9.26 3.78
C LYS A 158 -7.09 8.95 5.06
N VAL A 159 -8.42 9.02 5.01
CA VAL A 159 -9.29 8.53 6.08
C VAL A 159 -10.05 7.29 5.62
N ALA A 160 -10.20 6.32 6.51
CA ALA A 160 -11.01 5.12 6.29
C ALA A 160 -11.97 4.94 7.46
N ALA A 161 -13.28 5.01 7.17
CA ALA A 161 -14.35 4.87 8.14
C ALA A 161 -14.92 3.45 8.13
N ALA A 162 -15.11 2.86 9.30
CA ALA A 162 -15.74 1.57 9.51
C ALA A 162 -17.10 1.71 10.22
N SER A 163 -17.58 0.66 10.88
CA SER A 163 -18.84 0.70 11.63
C SER A 163 -18.74 1.51 12.91
N MET A 164 -17.70 1.27 13.70
CA MET A 164 -17.54 1.83 15.04
C MET A 164 -16.17 2.43 15.29
N HIS A 165 -15.24 2.32 14.35
CA HIS A 165 -13.91 2.90 14.41
C HIS A 165 -13.55 3.50 13.04
N ALA A 166 -12.54 4.33 13.02
CA ALA A 166 -11.97 4.87 11.80
C ALA A 166 -10.45 4.95 11.95
N CYS A 167 -9.76 4.99 10.83
CA CYS A 167 -8.31 5.15 10.77
C CYS A 167 -7.94 6.28 9.82
N VAL A 168 -6.84 6.94 10.11
CA VAL A 168 -6.21 7.95 9.25
C VAL A 168 -4.78 7.58 8.97
N LEU A 169 -4.39 7.73 7.72
CA LEU A 169 -3.00 7.70 7.29
C LEU A 169 -2.48 9.15 7.24
N ASN A 170 -1.31 9.37 7.80
CA ASN A 170 -0.58 10.64 7.75
C ASN A 170 0.93 10.36 7.60
N PRO A 171 1.79 11.36 7.39
CA PRO A 171 3.23 11.14 7.20
C PRO A 171 3.95 10.42 8.35
N ASN A 172 3.36 10.39 9.54
CA ASN A 172 3.92 9.70 10.72
C ASN A 172 3.39 8.27 10.89
N GLY A 173 2.56 7.77 9.97
CA GLY A 173 1.96 6.45 10.00
C GLY A 173 0.44 6.46 10.14
N VAL A 174 -0.10 5.49 10.85
CA VAL A 174 -1.55 5.27 11.00
C VAL A 174 -2.01 5.59 12.42
N ALA A 175 -3.13 6.30 12.54
CA ALA A 175 -3.84 6.47 13.82
C ALA A 175 -5.29 6.02 13.66
N CYS A 176 -5.78 5.22 14.61
CA CYS A 176 -7.17 4.75 14.63
C CYS A 176 -7.87 5.23 15.89
N TRP A 177 -9.19 5.50 15.79
CA TRP A 177 -10.03 5.96 16.88
C TRP A 177 -11.44 5.40 16.83
N GLY A 178 -12.24 5.66 17.85
CA GLY A 178 -13.59 5.17 18.00
C GLY A 178 -13.68 4.04 19.00
N TYR A 179 -14.61 3.11 18.82
CA TYR A 179 -14.82 2.00 19.74
C TYR A 179 -13.81 0.87 19.50
N ALA A 180 -12.87 0.71 20.43
CA ALA A 180 -11.83 -0.33 20.33
C ALA A 180 -12.40 -1.75 20.51
N GLY A 181 -13.42 -1.91 21.36
CA GLY A 181 -13.94 -3.23 21.72
C GLY A 181 -12.90 -4.09 22.45
N SER A 182 -13.24 -5.35 22.70
CA SER A 182 -12.31 -6.36 23.23
C SER A 182 -11.27 -6.81 22.21
N GLU A 183 -11.46 -6.45 20.95
CA GLU A 183 -10.68 -6.92 19.81
C GLU A 183 -9.57 -5.93 19.39
N ASN A 184 -9.35 -4.87 20.17
CA ASN A 184 -8.28 -3.90 19.93
C ASN A 184 -8.29 -3.26 18.51
N ARG A 185 -9.47 -2.94 17.98
CA ARG A 185 -9.64 -2.40 16.60
C ARG A 185 -8.87 -1.11 16.34
N THR A 186 -8.58 -0.35 17.41
CA THR A 186 -7.85 0.93 17.34
C THR A 186 -6.37 0.81 17.72
N LEU A 187 -5.92 -0.39 18.10
CA LEU A 187 -4.51 -0.64 18.43
C LEU A 187 -3.75 -0.97 17.16
N VAL A 188 -3.15 0.04 16.56
CA VAL A 188 -2.34 -0.11 15.34
C VAL A 188 -1.03 -0.82 15.67
N PRO A 189 -0.65 -1.89 14.94
CA PRO A 189 0.67 -2.51 15.10
C PRO A 189 1.81 -1.55 14.68
N ASP A 190 3.06 -1.91 14.98
CA ASP A 190 4.22 -1.16 14.49
C ASP A 190 4.35 -1.35 12.98
N LEU A 191 4.12 -0.29 12.21
CA LEU A 191 4.10 -0.29 10.75
C LEU A 191 5.05 0.79 10.21
N ARG A 192 5.82 0.44 9.18
CA ARG A 192 6.74 1.38 8.52
C ARG A 192 6.29 1.66 7.09
N ASN A 193 6.46 2.91 6.66
CA ASN A 193 6.20 3.38 5.29
C ASN A 193 4.82 2.95 4.76
N VAL A 194 3.78 3.19 5.55
CA VAL A 194 2.41 2.84 5.16
C VAL A 194 1.99 3.65 3.95
N SER A 195 1.60 2.96 2.89
CA SER A 195 1.14 3.58 1.64
C SER A 195 -0.38 3.60 1.49
N ASN A 196 -1.09 2.70 2.18
CA ASN A 196 -2.55 2.61 2.09
C ASN A 196 -3.18 2.02 3.35
N ILE A 197 -4.45 2.39 3.61
CA ILE A 197 -5.27 1.85 4.69
C ILE A 197 -6.67 1.50 4.18
N ALA A 198 -7.24 0.47 4.76
CA ALA A 198 -8.64 0.09 4.57
C ALA A 198 -9.24 -0.38 5.89
N THR A 199 -10.51 -0.09 6.11
CA THR A 199 -11.24 -0.52 7.30
C THR A 199 -12.51 -1.26 6.91
N THR A 200 -12.91 -2.21 7.71
CA THR A 200 -14.17 -2.93 7.58
C THR A 200 -14.98 -2.80 8.86
N TYR A 201 -16.04 -3.59 8.99
CA TYR A 201 -16.90 -3.57 10.16
C TYR A 201 -16.14 -3.79 11.47
N HIS A 202 -15.18 -4.72 11.50
CA HIS A 202 -14.53 -5.20 12.73
C HIS A 202 -13.01 -5.18 12.72
N HIS A 203 -12.36 -4.99 11.57
CA HIS A 203 -10.91 -5.01 11.44
C HIS A 203 -10.43 -3.93 10.47
N SER A 204 -9.15 -3.64 10.53
CA SER A 204 -8.45 -2.70 9.66
C SER A 204 -7.23 -3.37 9.06
N CYS A 205 -6.83 -2.92 7.88
CA CYS A 205 -5.63 -3.36 7.22
C CYS A 205 -4.83 -2.15 6.71
N ALA A 206 -3.54 -2.31 6.63
CA ALA A 206 -2.62 -1.37 6.02
C ALA A 206 -1.69 -2.08 5.05
N LEU A 207 -1.29 -1.38 4.00
CA LEU A 207 -0.20 -1.77 3.13
C LEU A 207 1.03 -0.97 3.54
N ALA A 208 2.08 -1.68 3.95
CA ALA A 208 3.34 -1.14 4.45
C ALA A 208 4.52 -1.85 3.75
N ASP A 209 5.76 -1.50 4.07
CA ASP A 209 6.95 -2.13 3.47
C ASP A 209 6.96 -3.66 3.64
N ALA A 210 6.53 -4.15 4.80
CA ALA A 210 6.43 -5.59 5.08
C ALA A 210 5.21 -6.26 4.42
N GLY A 211 4.51 -5.58 3.50
CA GLY A 211 3.30 -6.06 2.86
C GLY A 211 2.02 -5.65 3.59
N VAL A 212 0.99 -6.49 3.53
CA VAL A 212 -0.30 -6.22 4.15
C VAL A 212 -0.26 -6.63 5.63
N SER A 213 -0.70 -5.75 6.51
CA SER A 213 -0.89 -6.04 7.94
C SER A 213 -2.33 -5.73 8.34
N CYS A 214 -3.00 -6.66 9.01
CA CYS A 214 -4.38 -6.48 9.47
C CYS A 214 -4.48 -6.64 10.98
N TRP A 215 -5.39 -5.89 11.61
CA TRP A 215 -5.62 -5.93 13.07
C TRP A 215 -7.09 -5.72 13.40
N GLY A 216 -7.48 -6.04 14.63
CA GLY A 216 -8.85 -6.00 15.13
C GLY A 216 -9.44 -7.39 15.29
N TYR A 217 -10.73 -7.54 15.02
CA TYR A 217 -11.45 -8.81 15.20
C TYR A 217 -10.96 -9.89 14.25
N ASN A 218 -10.52 -11.03 14.82
CA ASN A 218 -9.95 -12.14 14.05
C ASN A 218 -10.78 -13.45 14.15
N ALA A 219 -12.07 -13.37 14.45
CA ALA A 219 -12.88 -14.57 14.32
C ALA A 219 -12.90 -15.06 12.87
N ASN A 220 -12.66 -16.33 12.70
CA ASN A 220 -12.55 -17.00 11.41
C ASN A 220 -11.35 -16.54 10.53
N GLY A 221 -10.29 -16.04 11.13
CA GLY A 221 -9.09 -15.64 10.40
C GLY A 221 -9.23 -14.35 9.58
N ALA A 222 -10.15 -13.45 9.95
CA ALA A 222 -10.44 -12.25 9.18
C ALA A 222 -9.28 -11.23 9.13
N SER A 223 -8.37 -11.28 10.10
CA SER A 223 -7.13 -10.50 10.11
C SER A 223 -5.88 -11.36 9.87
N ASP A 224 -6.03 -12.65 9.61
CA ASP A 224 -4.93 -13.49 9.18
C ASP A 224 -4.64 -13.19 7.70
N VAL A 225 -3.59 -12.43 7.48
CA VAL A 225 -3.15 -12.15 6.11
C VAL A 225 -2.49 -13.43 5.59
N PRO A 226 -3.00 -14.00 4.46
CA PRO A 226 -2.26 -15.05 3.79
C PRO A 226 -0.84 -14.52 3.52
N ILE A 227 0.16 -15.37 3.69
CA ILE A 227 1.50 -15.03 3.24
C ILE A 227 1.38 -14.79 1.74
N LEU A 228 1.22 -13.51 1.35
CA LEU A 228 1.45 -13.14 -0.03
C LEU A 228 2.95 -13.33 -0.22
N VAL A 229 3.29 -14.36 -0.94
CA VAL A 229 4.63 -14.52 -1.49
C VAL A 229 4.78 -13.40 -2.51
N ILE A 230 5.21 -12.22 -2.06
CA ILE A 230 5.62 -11.15 -2.96
C ILE A 230 7.08 -11.46 -3.26
N ASP A 231 7.29 -11.97 -4.43
CA ASP A 231 8.57 -12.25 -5.06
C ASP A 231 8.64 -11.34 -6.30
N PRO A 232 9.07 -10.08 -6.13
CA PRO A 232 8.98 -9.07 -7.18
C PRO A 232 9.93 -9.28 -8.33
N ASP A 233 11.08 -9.93 -8.10
CA ASP A 233 12.09 -10.21 -9.12
C ASP A 233 12.02 -11.64 -9.67
N GLY A 234 11.28 -12.53 -9.00
CA GLY A 234 10.98 -13.86 -9.49
C GLY A 234 12.11 -14.87 -9.23
N ASP A 235 12.91 -14.67 -8.19
CA ASP A 235 14.04 -15.54 -7.83
C ASP A 235 13.63 -16.75 -6.98
N GLY A 236 12.38 -16.77 -6.45
CA GLY A 236 11.84 -17.82 -5.59
C GLY A 236 11.96 -17.53 -4.09
N TYR A 237 12.56 -16.43 -3.70
CA TYR A 237 12.59 -15.92 -2.34
C TYR A 237 11.58 -14.78 -2.17
N ASN A 238 11.01 -14.63 -1.00
CA ASN A 238 9.97 -13.62 -0.78
C ASN A 238 10.40 -12.60 0.25
N ASN A 239 9.87 -11.38 0.10
CA ASN A 239 10.18 -10.26 0.99
C ASN A 239 9.59 -10.41 2.40
N HIS A 240 8.78 -11.47 2.65
CA HIS A 240 8.11 -11.64 3.92
C HIS A 240 9.07 -12.20 4.98
N GLY A 241 9.23 -11.45 6.07
CA GLY A 241 10.07 -11.85 7.20
C GLY A 241 11.58 -11.70 6.99
N GLY A 242 12.02 -10.97 5.96
CA GLY A 242 13.44 -10.73 5.67
C GLY A 242 14.13 -11.95 5.06
N LEU A 243 13.39 -12.79 4.35
CA LEU A 243 13.94 -13.97 3.66
C LEU A 243 14.63 -13.59 2.35
N ASP A 244 14.39 -12.38 1.85
CA ASP A 244 15.02 -11.80 0.70
C ASP A 244 15.60 -10.44 1.10
N ALA A 245 16.92 -10.34 1.07
CA ALA A 245 17.66 -9.13 1.39
C ALA A 245 17.68 -8.14 0.20
N PHE A 246 17.49 -8.63 -1.02
CA PHE A 246 17.57 -7.87 -2.28
C PHE A 246 16.32 -8.01 -3.15
N PRO A 247 15.14 -7.53 -2.71
CA PRO A 247 13.84 -7.80 -3.30
C PRO A 247 13.61 -7.34 -4.76
N LEU A 248 14.58 -6.77 -5.41
CA LEU A 248 14.52 -6.30 -6.79
C LEU A 248 15.68 -6.82 -7.63
N ASP A 249 16.52 -7.70 -7.06
CA ASP A 249 17.68 -8.29 -7.74
C ASP A 249 17.59 -9.81 -7.69
N LYS A 250 17.03 -10.40 -8.74
CA LYS A 250 16.82 -11.84 -8.89
C LYS A 250 18.10 -12.70 -8.80
N THR A 251 19.28 -12.10 -8.72
CA THR A 251 20.56 -12.80 -8.60
C THR A 251 21.04 -12.86 -7.17
N GLU A 252 20.40 -12.12 -6.26
CA GLU A 252 20.77 -11.99 -4.85
C GLU A 252 19.55 -12.13 -3.94
N TRP A 253 19.66 -12.91 -2.86
CA TRP A 253 18.59 -13.08 -1.86
C TRP A 253 19.08 -13.12 -0.42
N LEU A 254 20.37 -13.37 -0.19
CA LEU A 254 20.97 -13.37 1.13
C LEU A 254 22.06 -12.31 1.22
N ASP A 255 22.22 -11.75 2.41
CA ASP A 255 23.28 -10.87 2.85
C ASP A 255 23.64 -11.34 4.27
N THR A 256 24.57 -12.27 4.35
CA THR A 256 24.82 -13.02 5.60
C THR A 256 25.53 -12.18 6.66
N ASP A 257 26.41 -11.28 6.26
CA ASP A 257 27.15 -10.41 7.17
C ASP A 257 26.62 -8.98 7.27
N GLN A 258 25.62 -8.66 6.41
CA GLN A 258 24.85 -7.40 6.41
C GLN A 258 25.68 -6.16 6.01
N ASP A 259 26.59 -6.32 5.07
CA ASP A 259 27.38 -5.21 4.52
C ASP A 259 26.73 -4.51 3.32
N GLY A 260 25.64 -5.09 2.77
CA GLY A 260 24.87 -4.56 1.65
C GLY A 260 25.27 -5.14 0.29
N VAL A 261 26.17 -6.09 0.23
CA VAL A 261 26.51 -6.91 -0.95
C VAL A 261 25.91 -8.31 -0.75
N GLY A 262 25.29 -8.86 -1.78
CA GLY A 262 24.66 -10.18 -1.68
C GLY A 262 25.69 -11.31 -1.69
N ASP A 263 25.38 -12.40 -0.99
CA ASP A 263 26.26 -13.56 -0.83
C ASP A 263 26.80 -14.12 -2.15
N ASN A 264 26.06 -13.95 -3.28
CA ASN A 264 26.51 -14.44 -4.57
C ASN A 264 27.52 -13.51 -5.27
N ALA A 265 27.45 -12.21 -4.99
CA ALA A 265 28.36 -11.20 -5.53
C ALA A 265 29.54 -10.92 -4.60
N ASP A 266 29.43 -11.30 -3.33
CA ASP A 266 30.42 -11.10 -2.31
C ASP A 266 31.44 -12.25 -2.30
N VAL A 267 32.73 -11.90 -2.38
CA VAL A 267 33.84 -12.87 -2.25
C VAL A 267 34.01 -13.34 -0.82
N PHE A 268 33.56 -12.51 0.16
CA PHE A 268 33.69 -12.78 1.61
C PHE A 268 32.33 -12.74 2.34
N PRO A 269 31.37 -13.59 2.02
CA PRO A 269 29.96 -13.50 2.48
C PRO A 269 29.74 -13.62 4.00
N PHE A 270 30.81 -13.68 4.80
CA PHE A 270 30.80 -13.78 6.27
C PHE A 270 31.67 -12.72 6.93
N ASP A 271 32.19 -11.76 6.18
CA ASP A 271 33.05 -10.69 6.68
C ASP A 271 32.65 -9.33 6.14
N ALA A 272 31.75 -8.64 6.85
CA ALA A 272 31.22 -7.33 6.52
C ALA A 272 32.28 -6.22 6.33
N SER A 273 33.54 -6.49 6.49
CA SER A 273 34.61 -5.55 6.21
C SER A 273 35.25 -5.75 4.84
N GLU A 274 34.95 -6.83 4.15
CA GLU A 274 35.56 -7.22 2.87
C GLU A 274 34.50 -7.65 1.86
N THR A 275 34.61 -7.22 0.62
CA THR A 275 33.69 -7.58 -0.45
C THR A 275 34.37 -8.01 -1.74
N ILE A 276 35.62 -7.61 -1.93
CA ILE A 276 36.40 -7.79 -3.17
C ILE A 276 37.76 -8.37 -2.82
N ASP A 277 38.24 -9.27 -3.67
CA ASP A 277 39.56 -9.85 -3.68
C ASP A 277 40.06 -9.76 -5.16
N THR A 278 40.86 -8.77 -5.45
CA THR A 278 41.23 -8.42 -6.83
C THR A 278 42.19 -9.38 -7.47
N ASP A 279 43.17 -9.92 -6.67
CA ASP A 279 44.18 -10.85 -7.15
C ASP A 279 43.86 -12.32 -6.84
N ALA A 280 42.78 -12.55 -6.09
CA ALA A 280 42.29 -13.85 -5.69
C ALA A 280 43.28 -14.66 -4.79
N ASP A 281 43.99 -13.98 -3.90
CA ASP A 281 44.92 -14.63 -2.96
C ASP A 281 44.22 -15.05 -1.64
N GLY A 282 42.97 -14.61 -1.44
CA GLY A 282 42.15 -14.92 -0.26
C GLY A 282 42.24 -13.88 0.85
N ILE A 283 42.85 -12.73 0.60
CA ILE A 283 42.83 -11.55 1.45
C ILE A 283 41.98 -10.50 0.74
N GLY A 284 41.03 -9.89 1.44
CA GLY A 284 40.19 -8.85 0.84
C GLY A 284 40.93 -7.53 0.69
N ASN A 285 40.55 -6.74 -0.31
CA ASN A 285 41.19 -5.49 -0.68
C ASN A 285 41.33 -4.48 0.49
N ASN A 286 40.45 -4.52 1.49
CA ASN A 286 40.57 -3.61 2.64
C ASN A 286 41.67 -4.03 3.62
N SER A 287 42.08 -5.28 3.59
CA SER A 287 43.07 -5.89 4.48
C SER A 287 44.38 -6.23 3.76
N ASP A 288 44.35 -6.27 2.43
CA ASP A 288 45.52 -6.48 1.61
C ASP A 288 46.36 -5.19 1.52
N THR A 289 47.57 -5.28 1.14
CA THR A 289 48.51 -4.19 0.92
C THR A 289 49.08 -4.14 -0.49
N ASP A 290 48.66 -5.09 -1.36
CA ASP A 290 49.06 -5.26 -2.77
C ASP A 290 47.86 -5.88 -3.50
N ASP A 291 46.72 -5.11 -3.59
CA ASP A 291 45.40 -5.56 -3.99
C ASP A 291 45.37 -6.29 -5.35
N ASP A 292 46.28 -6.03 -6.26
CA ASP A 292 46.31 -6.66 -7.58
C ASP A 292 47.46 -7.68 -7.78
N GLY A 293 48.25 -7.89 -6.75
CA GLY A 293 49.30 -8.92 -6.71
C GLY A 293 50.49 -8.69 -7.65
N ASP A 294 50.73 -7.41 -8.09
CA ASP A 294 51.82 -7.10 -9.01
C ASP A 294 53.18 -6.90 -8.33
N SER A 295 53.22 -7.01 -7.02
CA SER A 295 54.40 -6.83 -6.13
C SER A 295 54.78 -5.35 -5.95
N VAL A 296 53.89 -4.41 -6.24
CA VAL A 296 53.99 -3.01 -5.83
C VAL A 296 52.90 -2.74 -4.82
N LEU A 297 53.27 -2.25 -3.64
CA LEU A 297 52.25 -2.00 -2.60
C LEU A 297 51.30 -0.89 -3.03
N ASP A 298 50.03 -0.96 -2.66
CA ASP A 298 48.98 0.02 -2.96
C ASP A 298 49.41 1.45 -2.66
N SER A 299 50.16 1.65 -1.59
CA SER A 299 50.70 2.97 -1.18
C SER A 299 51.68 3.56 -2.21
N ASP A 300 52.32 2.72 -3.02
CA ASP A 300 53.34 3.06 -4.00
C ASP A 300 52.87 2.83 -5.43
N ASP A 301 51.62 2.30 -5.61
CA ASP A 301 51.00 1.98 -6.87
C ASP A 301 49.99 3.08 -7.28
N ALA A 302 50.14 3.60 -8.50
CA ALA A 302 49.17 4.54 -9.08
C ALA A 302 47.87 3.85 -9.52
N PHE A 303 47.84 2.51 -9.66
CA PHE A 303 46.69 1.72 -10.13
C PHE A 303 46.51 0.44 -9.30
N PRO A 304 46.21 0.51 -7.99
CA PRO A 304 46.24 -0.61 -7.06
C PRO A 304 45.32 -1.80 -7.39
N LEU A 305 44.45 -1.68 -8.37
CA LEU A 305 43.52 -2.73 -8.79
C LEU A 305 43.82 -3.23 -10.22
N LYS A 306 45.03 -2.97 -10.77
CA LYS A 306 45.36 -3.28 -12.16
C LYS A 306 46.79 -3.77 -12.33
N SER A 307 47.05 -5.02 -12.08
CA SER A 307 48.35 -5.70 -12.09
C SER A 307 49.24 -5.51 -13.33
N LEU A 308 48.77 -4.84 -14.36
CA LEU A 308 49.53 -4.49 -15.57
C LEU A 308 50.16 -3.09 -15.49
N TYR A 309 49.79 -2.27 -14.53
CA TYR A 309 50.12 -0.85 -14.49
C TYR A 309 50.30 -0.39 -13.04
N SER A 310 51.49 0.10 -12.70
CA SER A 310 51.80 0.61 -11.36
C SER A 310 52.35 2.05 -11.35
N LYS A 311 52.55 2.68 -12.56
CA LYS A 311 53.13 4.02 -12.65
C LYS A 311 52.33 4.98 -13.51
N ASP A 312 52.17 6.19 -12.99
CA ASP A 312 51.59 7.37 -13.65
C ASP A 312 52.49 8.57 -13.27
N SER A 313 53.47 8.86 -14.11
CA SER A 313 54.55 9.81 -13.76
C SER A 313 54.11 11.27 -13.80
N ASP A 314 53.09 11.60 -14.59
CA ASP A 314 52.55 12.96 -14.71
C ASP A 314 51.16 13.14 -14.02
N SER A 315 50.63 12.05 -13.47
CA SER A 315 49.37 12.02 -12.68
C SER A 315 48.14 12.45 -13.49
N ASP A 316 48.05 12.07 -14.74
CA ASP A 316 46.92 12.36 -15.62
C ASP A 316 45.87 11.24 -15.60
N GLY A 317 46.11 10.13 -14.91
CA GLY A 317 45.23 8.97 -14.78
C GLY A 317 45.45 7.91 -15.89
N MET A 318 46.48 8.06 -16.72
CA MET A 318 46.86 7.07 -17.71
C MET A 318 48.19 6.41 -17.30
N PRO A 319 48.33 5.08 -17.43
CA PRO A 319 49.58 4.41 -17.11
C PRO A 319 50.73 4.82 -18.02
N ASP A 320 51.92 5.09 -17.49
CA ASP A 320 53.16 5.36 -18.29
C ASP A 320 53.40 4.34 -19.41
N ALA A 321 53.07 3.07 -19.16
CA ALA A 321 53.19 2.00 -20.13
C ALA A 321 52.24 2.11 -21.33
N TRP A 322 51.14 2.89 -21.17
CA TRP A 322 50.14 3.13 -22.20
C TRP A 322 50.50 4.39 -23.03
N GLU A 323 51.02 5.43 -22.37
CA GLU A 323 51.40 6.69 -23.00
C GLU A 323 52.54 6.55 -23.98
N VAL A 324 53.53 5.69 -23.65
CA VAL A 324 54.67 5.42 -24.60
C VAL A 324 54.22 4.77 -25.90
N LYS A 325 52.97 4.35 -25.99
CA LYS A 325 52.39 3.63 -27.16
C LYS A 325 51.65 4.55 -28.14
N TYR A 326 51.40 5.82 -27.75
CA TYR A 326 50.67 6.81 -28.47
C TYR A 326 51.33 8.19 -28.41
#